data_8b87e9d944ae3d6e09104aabd23d88ff
#
_entry.id   8b87e9d944ae3d6e09104aabd23d88ff
#
_cell.length_a   1.000
_cell.length_b   1.000
_cell.length_c   1.000
_cell.angle_alpha   90.00
_cell.angle_beta   90.00
_cell.angle_gamma   90.00
#
_symmetry.space_group_name_H-M   'P 1'
#
loop_
_entity.id
_entity.type
_entity.pdbx_description
1 polymer ?
#
loop_
_entity_poly.entity_id
_entity_poly.type
_entity_poly.pdbx_seq_one_letter_code
_entity_poly.pdbx_strand_id
1 'polypeptide(L)'
;MADIDRLIAHMATWDASLGAFTAKNCVYRIYRDTRFSLDKTPLKTYFSASVSPHGRAPHYGGYYLQMGPDFSGAYTDSGLFGGIWCPDPAVLKKLRKAIVDNIEEFEEIINRPEMVKEFPGWCGSALKTVPKGYDRNHPQAHLLRLKDYGKFHPCNETFFSDPSWPERASELFSILKPMVDFLNYSVEEE
;
A
#
# COMPACT_ATOMS: atom_id res chain seq x y z
N MET A 1 20.23 -2.92 -2.66
CA MET A 1 20.24 -1.65 -1.90
C MET A 1 20.30 -0.48 -2.87
N ALA A 2 21.28 -0.45 -3.79
CA ALA A 2 21.40 0.65 -4.76
C ALA A 2 20.12 0.90 -5.58
N ASP A 3 19.43 -0.14 -6.02
CA ASP A 3 18.18 0.01 -6.76
C ASP A 3 17.05 0.59 -5.91
N ILE A 4 17.01 0.30 -4.61
CA ILE A 4 16.03 0.92 -3.70
C ILE A 4 16.38 2.40 -3.48
N ASP A 5 17.66 2.75 -3.37
CA ASP A 5 18.05 4.17 -3.29
C ASP A 5 17.70 4.92 -4.58
N ARG A 6 17.86 4.27 -5.76
CA ARG A 6 17.39 4.81 -7.06
C ARG A 6 15.87 4.99 -7.08
N LEU A 7 15.12 3.98 -6.66
CA LEU A 7 13.66 4.08 -6.54
C LEU A 7 13.26 5.28 -5.68
N ILE A 8 13.83 5.42 -4.49
CA ILE A 8 13.54 6.54 -3.59
C ILE A 8 13.88 7.89 -4.24
N ALA A 9 15.02 7.98 -4.92
CA ALA A 9 15.42 9.19 -5.64
C ALA A 9 14.41 9.58 -6.73
N HIS A 10 13.90 8.60 -7.50
CA HIS A 10 12.84 8.84 -8.47
C HIS A 10 11.51 9.21 -7.80
N MET A 11 11.14 8.56 -6.72
CA MET A 11 9.93 8.90 -5.95
C MET A 11 10.00 10.33 -5.38
N ALA A 12 11.18 10.78 -4.96
CA ALA A 12 11.39 12.13 -4.45
C ALA A 12 11.19 13.24 -5.50
N THR A 13 11.16 12.90 -6.79
CA THR A 13 10.88 13.88 -7.86
C THR A 13 9.42 14.34 -7.87
N TRP A 14 8.50 13.50 -7.41
CA TRP A 14 7.07 13.82 -7.33
C TRP A 14 6.55 13.91 -5.88
N ASP A 15 7.32 13.46 -4.89
CA ASP A 15 7.06 13.66 -3.46
C ASP A 15 8.37 13.91 -2.71
N ALA A 16 8.69 15.19 -2.51
CA ALA A 16 9.94 15.61 -1.88
C ALA A 16 10.11 15.07 -0.44
N SER A 17 9.01 14.74 0.26
CA SER A 17 9.06 14.18 1.63
C SER A 17 9.73 12.81 1.68
N LEU A 18 9.71 12.06 0.58
CA LEU A 18 10.33 10.75 0.47
C LEU A 18 11.85 10.82 0.32
N GLY A 19 12.39 11.96 -0.11
CA GLY A 19 13.85 12.15 -0.29
C GLY A 19 14.68 12.11 0.99
N ALA A 20 14.04 12.15 2.16
CA ALA A 20 14.71 11.99 3.46
C ALA A 20 15.08 10.53 3.80
N PHE A 21 14.55 9.56 3.02
CA PHE A 21 14.75 8.14 3.28
C PHE A 21 15.87 7.54 2.42
N THR A 22 16.39 6.43 2.89
CA THR A 22 17.39 5.62 2.20
C THR A 22 16.95 4.16 2.21
N ALA A 23 17.54 3.33 1.35
CA ALA A 23 17.28 1.89 1.35
C ALA A 23 17.43 1.26 2.74
N LYS A 24 18.40 1.73 3.54
CA LYS A 24 18.62 1.24 4.92
C LYS A 24 17.39 1.46 5.84
N ASN A 25 16.67 2.54 5.64
CA ASN A 25 15.46 2.85 6.42
C ASN A 25 14.24 2.07 5.91
N CYS A 26 14.19 1.76 4.61
CA CYS A 26 13.01 1.25 3.92
C CYS A 26 12.98 -0.27 3.82
N VAL A 27 14.14 -0.92 3.63
CA VAL A 27 14.25 -2.37 3.41
C VAL A 27 13.96 -3.13 4.71
N TYR A 28 13.11 -4.15 4.61
CA TYR A 28 12.88 -5.06 5.73
C TYR A 28 13.97 -6.12 5.81
N ARG A 29 14.29 -6.51 7.06
CA ARG A 29 15.24 -7.62 7.30
C ARG A 29 14.76 -8.91 6.64
N ILE A 30 15.68 -9.69 6.12
CA ILE A 30 15.41 -11.00 5.50
C ILE A 30 15.16 -12.12 6.52
N TYR A 31 15.52 -11.92 7.78
CA TYR A 31 15.31 -12.90 8.84
C TYR A 31 13.83 -12.94 9.25
N ARG A 32 13.33 -14.16 9.40
CA ARG A 32 11.99 -14.42 9.94
C ARG A 32 12.01 -14.43 11.47
N ASP A 33 10.91 -14.04 12.07
CA ASP A 33 10.63 -14.36 13.47
C ASP A 33 10.00 -15.75 13.53
N THR A 34 10.78 -16.73 13.94
CA THR A 34 10.36 -18.14 13.98
C THR A 34 9.90 -18.60 15.36
N ARG A 35 9.81 -17.69 16.36
CA ARG A 35 9.46 -18.05 17.74
C ARG A 35 8.14 -18.79 17.83
N PHE A 36 7.13 -18.33 17.11
CA PHE A 36 5.76 -18.88 17.13
C PHE A 36 5.38 -19.59 15.82
N SER A 37 6.32 -19.79 14.89
CA SER A 37 6.08 -20.47 13.61
C SER A 37 6.38 -21.95 13.71
N LEU A 38 5.55 -22.78 13.09
CA LEU A 38 5.84 -24.21 12.88
C LEU A 38 7.02 -24.39 11.90
N ASP A 39 7.07 -23.56 10.86
CA ASP A 39 8.20 -23.51 9.94
C ASP A 39 9.36 -22.71 10.57
N LYS A 40 10.46 -23.39 10.82
CA LYS A 40 11.68 -22.86 11.45
C LYS A 40 12.71 -22.35 10.45
N THR A 41 12.38 -22.28 9.17
CA THR A 41 13.25 -21.69 8.13
C THR A 41 13.62 -20.25 8.54
N PRO A 42 14.90 -19.92 8.67
CA PRO A 42 15.34 -18.67 9.30
C PRO A 42 15.21 -17.45 8.37
N LEU A 43 15.12 -17.66 7.07
CA LEU A 43 15.09 -16.60 6.07
C LEU A 43 13.72 -16.50 5.41
N LYS A 44 13.34 -15.27 5.06
CA LYS A 44 12.22 -15.03 4.15
C LYS A 44 12.60 -15.49 2.74
N THR A 45 11.62 -15.94 2.00
CA THR A 45 11.75 -16.28 0.58
C THR A 45 11.60 -15.09 -0.35
N TYR A 46 11.30 -13.90 0.21
CA TYR A 46 11.06 -12.68 -0.51
C TYR A 46 11.86 -11.51 0.10
N PHE A 47 12.17 -10.54 -0.74
CA PHE A 47 12.70 -9.24 -0.38
C PHE A 47 11.56 -8.21 -0.36
N SER A 48 11.57 -7.27 0.57
CA SER A 48 10.57 -6.22 0.61
C SER A 48 11.10 -4.91 1.16
N ALA A 49 10.49 -3.82 0.71
CA ALA A 49 10.75 -2.48 1.19
C ALA A 49 9.46 -1.67 1.32
N SER A 50 9.45 -0.72 2.26
CA SER A 50 8.35 0.22 2.43
C SER A 50 8.89 1.65 2.44
N VAL A 51 8.33 2.50 1.61
CA VAL A 51 8.65 3.93 1.51
C VAL A 51 7.39 4.71 1.87
N SER A 52 7.46 5.60 2.85
CA SER A 52 6.32 6.39 3.29
C SER A 52 6.78 7.74 3.84
N PRO A 53 6.03 8.82 3.63
CA PRO A 53 6.31 10.13 4.22
C PRO A 53 6.45 10.09 5.76
N HIS A 54 5.72 9.18 6.38
CA HIS A 54 5.72 8.97 7.84
C HIS A 54 6.62 7.80 8.30
N GLY A 55 7.51 7.33 7.41
CA GLY A 55 8.38 6.20 7.70
C GLY A 55 7.57 4.91 7.89
N ARG A 56 7.88 4.16 8.97
CA ARG A 56 7.18 2.91 9.30
C ARG A 56 6.08 3.08 10.36
N ALA A 57 5.52 4.27 10.48
CA ALA A 57 4.43 4.51 11.42
C ALA A 57 3.19 3.69 11.01
N PRO A 58 2.61 2.86 11.91
CA PRO A 58 1.62 1.85 11.55
C PRO A 58 0.26 2.41 11.13
N HIS A 59 0.03 3.70 11.35
CA HIS A 59 -1.26 4.33 11.10
C HIS A 59 -1.34 5.07 9.78
N TYR A 60 -0.21 5.16 9.06
CA TYR A 60 -0.11 5.93 7.83
C TYR A 60 0.04 5.04 6.61
N GLY A 61 -0.50 5.54 5.52
CA GLY A 61 -0.31 4.95 4.20
C GLY A 61 1.09 5.19 3.65
N GLY A 62 1.48 4.33 2.73
CA GLY A 62 2.75 4.43 2.04
C GLY A 62 2.80 3.49 0.86
N TYR A 63 4.00 3.29 0.37
CA TYR A 63 4.32 2.50 -0.81
C TYR A 63 5.15 1.29 -0.37
N TYR A 64 4.74 0.12 -0.79
CA TYR A 64 5.40 -1.13 -0.44
C TYR A 64 5.69 -1.92 -1.71
N LEU A 65 6.86 -2.51 -1.77
CA LEU A 65 7.22 -3.44 -2.83
C LEU A 65 7.64 -4.79 -2.23
N GLN A 66 7.34 -5.84 -2.97
CA GLN A 66 7.78 -7.19 -2.66
C GLN A 66 8.30 -7.87 -3.91
N MET A 67 9.47 -8.50 -3.78
CA MET A 67 10.10 -9.34 -4.79
C MET A 67 10.27 -10.72 -4.20
N GLY A 68 9.75 -11.73 -4.83
CA GLY A 68 9.89 -13.11 -4.38
C GLY A 68 9.49 -14.07 -5.48
N PRO A 69 9.66 -15.38 -5.25
CA PRO A 69 9.06 -16.36 -6.13
C PRO A 69 7.54 -16.19 -6.13
N ASP A 70 6.93 -16.45 -7.27
CA ASP A 70 5.48 -16.44 -7.42
C ASP A 70 4.86 -17.47 -6.49
N PHE A 71 4.29 -16.99 -5.40
CA PHE A 71 3.45 -17.80 -4.53
C PHE A 71 1.99 -17.50 -4.84
N SER A 72 1.22 -18.53 -5.04
CA SER A 72 -0.23 -18.44 -5.12
C SER A 72 -0.81 -18.09 -3.75
N GLY A 73 -0.94 -16.80 -3.45
CA GLY A 73 -1.57 -16.36 -2.20
C GLY A 73 -1.46 -14.84 -1.99
N ALA A 74 -2.53 -14.22 -1.58
CA ALA A 74 -2.75 -12.78 -1.56
C ALA A 74 -1.71 -11.90 -0.79
N TYR A 75 -0.76 -12.52 -0.09
CA TYR A 75 0.26 -11.83 0.70
C TYR A 75 1.69 -12.19 0.30
N THR A 76 1.86 -13.01 -0.72
CA THR A 76 3.15 -13.59 -1.12
C THR A 76 3.53 -13.25 -2.56
N ASP A 77 2.65 -12.61 -3.29
CA ASP A 77 2.88 -12.26 -4.68
C ASP A 77 3.86 -11.10 -4.81
N SER A 78 4.73 -11.18 -5.81
CA SER A 78 5.62 -10.07 -6.17
C SER A 78 4.82 -8.92 -6.75
N GLY A 79 5.11 -7.70 -6.30
CA GLY A 79 4.40 -6.53 -6.80
C GLY A 79 4.57 -5.27 -5.98
N LEU A 80 3.77 -4.29 -6.35
CA LEU A 80 3.75 -2.95 -5.78
C LEU A 80 2.41 -2.73 -5.08
N PHE A 81 2.45 -2.27 -3.86
CA PHE A 81 1.27 -1.95 -3.05
C PHE A 81 1.34 -0.49 -2.60
N GLY A 82 0.19 0.18 -2.54
CA GLY A 82 0.10 1.48 -1.89
C GLY A 82 -1.22 1.68 -1.19
N GLY A 83 -1.16 2.38 -0.06
CA GLY A 83 -2.29 2.61 0.82
C GLY A 83 -2.00 2.31 2.29
N ILE A 84 -3.05 2.09 3.08
CA ILE A 84 -2.98 1.74 4.50
C ILE A 84 -3.33 0.27 4.67
N TRP A 85 -2.39 -0.49 5.24
CA TRP A 85 -2.53 -1.91 5.52
C TRP A 85 -2.77 -2.17 7.01
N CYS A 86 -3.76 -3.00 7.33
CA CYS A 86 -4.11 -3.40 8.70
C CYS A 86 -4.23 -2.20 9.67
N PRO A 87 -4.98 -1.13 9.33
CA PRO A 87 -5.18 -0.02 10.24
C PRO A 87 -5.87 -0.48 11.53
N ASP A 88 -5.55 0.15 12.65
CA ASP A 88 -6.30 -0.13 13.86
C ASP A 88 -7.77 0.34 13.77
N PRO A 89 -8.66 -0.12 14.67
CA PRO A 89 -10.08 0.21 14.58
C PRO A 89 -10.39 1.70 14.67
N ALA A 90 -9.57 2.50 15.37
CA ALA A 90 -9.77 3.94 15.51
C ALA A 90 -9.43 4.64 14.19
N VAL A 91 -8.29 4.31 13.59
CA VAL A 91 -7.88 4.79 12.27
C VAL A 91 -8.89 4.37 11.21
N LEU A 92 -9.31 3.11 11.20
CA LEU A 92 -10.30 2.61 10.24
C LEU A 92 -11.64 3.35 10.33
N LYS A 93 -12.04 3.77 11.53
CA LYS A 93 -13.26 4.59 11.75
C LYS A 93 -13.10 5.99 11.16
N LYS A 94 -11.93 6.64 11.36
CA LYS A 94 -11.61 7.96 10.77
C LYS A 94 -11.63 7.89 9.24
N LEU A 95 -10.96 6.91 8.65
CA LEU A 95 -10.91 6.72 7.20
C LEU A 95 -12.30 6.56 6.59
N ARG A 96 -13.15 5.72 7.19
CA ARG A 96 -14.54 5.54 6.73
C ARG A 96 -15.35 6.81 6.78
N LYS A 97 -15.19 7.58 7.88
CA LYS A 97 -15.87 8.87 8.02
C LYS A 97 -15.40 9.84 6.93
N ALA A 98 -14.10 10.01 6.76
CA ALA A 98 -13.53 10.90 5.77
C ALA A 98 -13.94 10.55 4.33
N ILE A 99 -13.95 9.24 3.99
CA ILE A 99 -14.41 8.75 2.68
C ILE A 99 -15.89 9.09 2.43
N VAL A 100 -16.74 8.94 3.43
CA VAL A 100 -18.17 9.27 3.29
C VAL A 100 -18.39 10.78 3.18
N ASP A 101 -17.68 11.55 4.00
CA ASP A 101 -17.80 13.00 4.04
C ASP A 101 -17.26 13.67 2.76
N ASN A 102 -16.27 13.05 2.09
CA ASN A 102 -15.61 13.55 0.89
C ASN A 102 -15.69 12.54 -0.27
N ILE A 103 -16.85 11.92 -0.45
CA ILE A 103 -17.00 10.79 -1.35
C ILE A 103 -16.72 11.15 -2.82
N GLU A 104 -17.12 12.32 -3.26
CA GLU A 104 -16.92 12.76 -4.65
C GLU A 104 -15.43 12.85 -4.98
N GLU A 105 -14.64 13.44 -4.10
CA GLU A 105 -13.17 13.52 -4.23
C GLU A 105 -12.54 12.13 -4.21
N PHE A 106 -12.95 11.29 -3.25
CA PHE A 106 -12.37 9.95 -3.15
C PHE A 106 -12.70 9.08 -4.37
N GLU A 107 -13.94 9.12 -4.86
CA GLU A 107 -14.35 8.42 -6.08
C GLU A 107 -13.64 8.97 -7.32
N GLU A 108 -13.42 10.27 -7.43
CA GLU A 108 -12.62 10.86 -8.51
C GLU A 108 -11.20 10.29 -8.51
N ILE A 109 -10.57 10.20 -7.34
CA ILE A 109 -9.21 9.65 -7.19
C ILE A 109 -9.15 8.19 -7.62
N ILE A 110 -10.01 7.33 -7.07
CA ILE A 110 -9.92 5.88 -7.26
C ILE A 110 -10.42 5.41 -8.63
N ASN A 111 -11.20 6.23 -9.33
CA ASN A 111 -11.74 5.93 -10.66
C ASN A 111 -10.92 6.56 -11.80
N ARG A 112 -9.78 7.19 -11.53
CA ARG A 112 -8.88 7.65 -12.59
C ARG A 112 -8.52 6.50 -13.52
N PRO A 113 -8.49 6.72 -14.84
CA PRO A 113 -8.23 5.64 -15.82
C PRO A 113 -6.95 4.86 -15.53
N GLU A 114 -5.86 5.56 -15.19
CA GLU A 114 -4.58 4.95 -14.84
C GLU A 114 -4.66 4.13 -13.53
N MET A 115 -5.41 4.62 -12.53
CA MET A 115 -5.62 3.90 -11.28
C MET A 115 -6.41 2.60 -11.50
N VAL A 116 -7.47 2.65 -12.28
CA VAL A 116 -8.29 1.48 -12.58
C VAL A 116 -7.52 0.47 -13.42
N LYS A 117 -6.70 0.93 -14.37
CA LYS A 117 -5.91 0.08 -15.25
C LYS A 117 -4.77 -0.63 -14.49
N GLU A 118 -3.98 0.12 -13.73
CA GLU A 118 -2.74 -0.40 -13.14
C GLU A 118 -2.97 -1.02 -11.74
N PHE A 119 -3.98 -0.55 -11.02
CA PHE A 119 -4.31 -1.00 -9.67
C PHE A 119 -5.79 -1.39 -9.54
N PRO A 120 -6.24 -2.42 -10.27
CA PRO A 120 -7.65 -2.84 -10.22
C PRO A 120 -8.03 -3.41 -8.85
N GLY A 121 -9.24 -3.07 -8.40
CA GLY A 121 -9.79 -3.61 -7.16
C GLY A 121 -9.15 -3.08 -5.88
N TRP A 122 -9.40 -3.77 -4.78
CA TRP A 122 -8.87 -3.50 -3.46
C TRP A 122 -8.16 -4.72 -2.91
N CYS A 123 -7.07 -4.50 -2.16
CA CYS A 123 -6.38 -5.57 -1.44
C CYS A 123 -7.08 -5.87 -0.11
N GLY A 124 -6.75 -7.03 0.44
CA GLY A 124 -7.17 -7.42 1.77
C GLY A 124 -8.57 -8.02 1.82
N SER A 125 -9.17 -7.95 2.99
CA SER A 125 -10.47 -8.54 3.27
C SER A 125 -11.54 -7.49 3.53
N ALA A 126 -12.79 -7.88 3.33
CA ALA A 126 -13.93 -7.02 3.61
C ALA A 126 -14.84 -7.64 4.67
N LEU A 127 -15.57 -6.79 5.39
CA LEU A 127 -16.64 -7.22 6.29
C LEU A 127 -17.80 -7.79 5.48
N LYS A 128 -18.51 -8.76 6.05
CA LYS A 128 -19.74 -9.32 5.43
C LYS A 128 -20.87 -8.29 5.38
N THR A 129 -20.92 -7.41 6.36
CA THR A 129 -21.95 -6.37 6.53
C THR A 129 -21.31 -5.00 6.70
N VAL A 130 -22.07 -3.96 6.42
CA VAL A 130 -21.67 -2.57 6.69
C VAL A 130 -21.42 -2.39 8.20
N PRO A 131 -20.38 -1.66 8.62
CA PRO A 131 -20.07 -1.42 10.02
C PRO A 131 -21.22 -0.73 10.78
N LYS A 132 -21.29 -0.96 12.10
CA LYS A 132 -22.25 -0.27 12.97
C LYS A 132 -22.07 1.26 12.86
N GLY A 133 -23.17 1.96 12.73
CA GLY A 133 -23.21 3.43 12.59
C GLY A 133 -23.47 3.91 11.16
N TYR A 134 -23.51 3.01 10.19
CA TYR A 134 -23.87 3.30 8.80
C TYR A 134 -25.11 2.49 8.39
N ASP A 135 -25.89 3.05 7.46
CA ASP A 135 -27.03 2.33 6.87
C ASP A 135 -26.56 1.07 6.13
N ARG A 136 -27.34 -0.02 6.26
CA ARG A 136 -27.03 -1.28 5.56
C ARG A 136 -27.03 -1.15 4.03
N ASN A 137 -27.85 -0.23 3.53
CA ASN A 137 -28.01 0.06 2.11
C ASN A 137 -27.23 1.32 1.70
N HIS A 138 -26.21 1.72 2.47
CA HIS A 138 -25.39 2.89 2.15
C HIS A 138 -24.86 2.79 0.74
N PRO A 139 -24.91 3.85 -0.10
CA PRO A 139 -24.41 3.81 -1.49
C PRO A 139 -22.95 3.31 -1.58
N GLN A 140 -22.11 3.72 -0.64
CA GLN A 140 -20.71 3.33 -0.54
C GLN A 140 -20.47 2.10 0.36
N ALA A 141 -21.47 1.22 0.52
CA ALA A 141 -21.34 0.01 1.33
C ALA A 141 -20.11 -0.84 0.96
N HIS A 142 -19.73 -0.86 -0.32
CA HIS A 142 -18.56 -1.58 -0.81
C HIS A 142 -17.25 -1.02 -0.24
N LEU A 143 -17.10 0.31 -0.11
CA LEU A 143 -15.95 0.97 0.51
C LEU A 143 -15.97 0.82 2.03
N LEU A 144 -17.14 1.00 2.66
CA LEU A 144 -17.27 0.92 4.11
C LEU A 144 -16.96 -0.47 4.68
N ARG A 145 -17.14 -1.53 3.89
CA ARG A 145 -16.83 -2.90 4.30
C ARG A 145 -15.35 -3.24 4.26
N LEU A 146 -14.53 -2.44 3.58
CA LEU A 146 -13.10 -2.68 3.52
C LEU A 146 -12.47 -2.64 4.92
N LYS A 147 -11.50 -3.52 5.15
CA LYS A 147 -10.67 -3.53 6.36
C LYS A 147 -9.31 -2.88 6.12
N ASP A 148 -8.93 -2.81 4.85
CA ASP A 148 -7.68 -2.25 4.36
C ASP A 148 -7.99 -1.32 3.19
N TYR A 149 -7.35 -0.17 3.15
CA TYR A 149 -7.48 0.77 2.03
C TYR A 149 -6.18 0.79 1.24
N GLY A 150 -5.98 -0.23 0.45
CA GLY A 150 -4.80 -0.38 -0.38
C GLY A 150 -5.09 -1.07 -1.69
N LYS A 151 -4.24 -0.79 -2.66
CA LYS A 151 -4.29 -1.34 -4.02
C LYS A 151 -2.98 -2.00 -4.36
N PHE A 152 -3.01 -2.96 -5.28
CA PHE A 152 -1.86 -3.78 -5.64
C PHE A 152 -1.71 -3.90 -7.16
N HIS A 153 -0.46 -3.80 -7.62
CA HIS A 153 -0.06 -4.07 -8.98
C HIS A 153 0.89 -5.28 -8.99
N PRO A 154 0.51 -6.40 -9.62
CA PRO A 154 1.37 -7.59 -9.66
C PRO A 154 2.57 -7.34 -10.58
N CYS A 155 3.75 -7.71 -10.11
CA CYS A 155 4.99 -7.66 -10.89
C CYS A 155 5.59 -9.05 -10.95
N ASN A 156 6.00 -9.47 -12.13
CA ASN A 156 6.66 -10.74 -12.34
C ASN A 156 8.20 -10.61 -12.32
N GLU A 157 8.88 -11.73 -12.49
CA GLU A 157 10.35 -11.77 -12.55
C GLU A 157 10.90 -10.85 -13.66
N THR A 158 10.25 -10.81 -14.82
CA THR A 158 10.67 -9.95 -15.94
C THR A 158 10.66 -8.47 -15.56
N PHE A 159 9.68 -8.04 -14.76
CA PHE A 159 9.63 -6.66 -14.28
C PHE A 159 10.85 -6.29 -13.46
N PHE A 160 11.20 -7.12 -12.47
CA PHE A 160 12.31 -6.83 -11.57
C PHE A 160 13.71 -7.19 -12.14
N SER A 161 13.76 -7.95 -13.22
CA SER A 161 15.00 -8.24 -13.94
C SER A 161 15.41 -7.14 -14.92
N ASP A 162 14.49 -6.25 -15.26
CA ASP A 162 14.79 -5.08 -16.09
C ASP A 162 15.58 -4.05 -15.26
N PRO A 163 16.76 -3.58 -15.71
CA PRO A 163 17.54 -2.57 -14.98
C PRO A 163 16.79 -1.26 -14.69
N SER A 164 15.74 -0.95 -15.46
CA SER A 164 14.90 0.25 -15.29
C SER A 164 13.71 0.03 -14.36
N TRP A 165 13.62 -1.11 -13.65
CA TRP A 165 12.50 -1.38 -12.76
C TRP A 165 12.28 -0.31 -11.67
N PRO A 166 13.31 0.36 -11.10
CA PRO A 166 13.08 1.37 -10.08
C PRO A 166 12.34 2.59 -10.62
N GLU A 167 12.68 3.04 -11.82
CA GLU A 167 12.02 4.15 -12.52
C GLU A 167 10.55 3.79 -12.81
N ARG A 168 10.32 2.61 -13.37
CA ARG A 168 8.98 2.10 -13.69
C ARG A 168 8.13 1.91 -12.43
N ALA A 169 8.72 1.40 -11.35
CA ALA A 169 8.02 1.27 -10.06
C ALA A 169 7.67 2.65 -9.48
N SER A 170 8.55 3.64 -9.60
CA SER A 170 8.27 5.02 -9.19
C SER A 170 7.10 5.62 -9.98
N GLU A 171 7.06 5.43 -11.30
CA GLU A 171 5.94 5.87 -12.15
C GLU A 171 4.62 5.23 -11.70
N LEU A 172 4.60 3.92 -11.46
CA LEU A 172 3.42 3.23 -10.95
C LEU A 172 3.01 3.74 -9.57
N PHE A 173 3.94 3.91 -8.65
CA PHE A 173 3.64 4.46 -7.32
C PHE A 173 3.08 5.90 -7.37
N SER A 174 3.50 6.72 -8.33
CA SER A 174 2.98 8.08 -8.48
C SER A 174 1.47 8.10 -8.77
N ILE A 175 0.93 7.07 -9.42
CA ILE A 175 -0.51 6.91 -9.65
C ILE A 175 -1.27 6.78 -8.32
N LEU A 176 -0.68 6.12 -7.33
CA LEU A 176 -1.29 5.90 -6.01
C LEU A 176 -1.21 7.14 -5.10
N LYS A 177 -0.34 8.12 -5.42
CA LYS A 177 -0.08 9.27 -4.54
C LYS A 177 -1.34 10.00 -4.10
N PRO A 178 -2.29 10.38 -4.97
CA PRO A 178 -3.50 11.08 -4.54
C PRO A 178 -4.32 10.29 -3.52
N MET A 179 -4.39 8.96 -3.67
CA MET A 179 -5.10 8.10 -2.72
C MET A 179 -4.34 8.01 -1.38
N VAL A 180 -3.02 7.87 -1.42
CA VAL A 180 -2.18 7.81 -0.20
C VAL A 180 -2.25 9.13 0.55
N ASP A 181 -2.20 10.26 -0.15
CA ASP A 181 -2.32 11.60 0.44
C ASP A 181 -3.69 11.79 1.10
N PHE A 182 -4.79 11.45 0.42
CA PHE A 182 -6.14 11.49 0.98
C PHE A 182 -6.26 10.67 2.26
N LEU A 183 -5.75 9.44 2.25
CA LEU A 183 -5.80 8.55 3.41
C LEU A 183 -4.97 9.10 4.58
N ASN A 184 -3.76 9.61 4.32
CA ASN A 184 -2.89 10.17 5.35
C ASN A 184 -3.49 11.44 5.96
N TYR A 185 -4.01 12.35 5.13
CA TYR A 185 -4.69 13.53 5.60
C TYR A 185 -5.88 13.17 6.51
N SER A 186 -6.67 12.17 6.12
CA SER A 186 -7.80 11.68 6.93
C SER A 186 -7.40 11.10 8.29
N VAL A 187 -6.17 10.60 8.43
CA VAL A 187 -5.64 10.12 9.72
C VAL A 187 -5.23 11.28 10.62
N GLU A 188 -4.72 12.36 10.04
CA GLU A 188 -4.22 13.55 10.75
C GLU A 188 -5.35 14.48 11.23
N GLU A 189 -6.48 14.51 10.54
CA GLU A 189 -7.65 15.28 10.97
C GLU A 189 -8.16 14.81 12.34
N GLU A 190 -8.50 15.78 13.22
CA GLU A 190 -9.01 15.54 14.58
C GLU A 190 -10.51 15.08 14.59
#